data_2a8d4edefb56202911fb50a6799f5304
#
_entry.id   2a8d4edefb56202911fb50a6799f5304
#
_cell.length_a   1.000
_cell.length_b   1.000
_cell.length_c   1.000
_cell.angle_alpha   90.00
_cell.angle_beta   90.00
_cell.angle_gamma   90.00
#
_symmetry.space_group_name_H-M   'P 1'
#
loop_
_entity.id
_entity.type
_entity.pdbx_description
1 polymer ?
#
loop_
_entity_poly.entity_id
_entity_poly.type
_entity_poly.pdbx_seq_one_letter_code
_entity_poly.pdbx_strand_id
1 'polypeptide(L)'
;MLFRSIKKLLEILQTFVGLGNTVVVIEHNLDVIKTADWIVDMGPEGGIKGGEIIAEGNPEKISLSKTSYTGNFLKELLKKNYKKIA
;
A
#
# COMPACT_ATOMS: atom_id res chain seq x y z
N MET A 1 11.51 -6.34 -8.68
CA MET A 1 11.22 -5.25 -9.62
C MET A 1 12.26 -4.15 -9.46
N LEU A 2 12.83 -3.67 -10.55
CA LEU A 2 13.79 -2.58 -10.52
C LEU A 2 13.11 -1.26 -10.21
N PHE A 3 13.82 -0.34 -9.57
CA PHE A 3 13.30 0.98 -9.19
C PHE A 3 12.64 1.73 -10.36
N ARG A 4 13.27 1.71 -11.54
CA ARG A 4 12.73 2.37 -12.74
C ARG A 4 11.38 1.79 -13.17
N SER A 5 11.21 0.46 -13.04
CA SER A 5 9.96 -0.21 -13.41
C SER A 5 8.84 0.16 -12.45
N ILE A 6 9.14 0.28 -11.15
CA ILE A 6 8.16 0.71 -10.14
C ILE A 6 7.72 2.14 -10.43
N LYS A 7 8.66 3.04 -10.67
CA LYS A 7 8.35 4.44 -10.97
C LYS A 7 7.44 4.57 -12.18
N LYS A 8 7.75 3.85 -13.26
CA LYS A 8 6.96 3.87 -14.49
C LYS A 8 5.55 3.30 -14.26
N LEU A 9 5.45 2.22 -13.49
CA LEU A 9 4.16 1.65 -13.12
C LEU A 9 3.31 2.67 -12.38
N LEU A 10 3.87 3.34 -11.38
CA LEU A 10 3.16 4.35 -10.60
C LEU A 10 2.69 5.52 -11.46
N GLU A 11 3.51 5.98 -12.39
CA GLU A 11 3.14 7.04 -13.33
C GLU A 11 1.93 6.63 -14.18
N ILE A 12 1.91 5.40 -14.68
CA ILE A 12 0.80 4.87 -15.47
C ILE A 12 -0.47 4.79 -14.63
N LEU A 13 -0.38 4.26 -13.41
CA LEU A 13 -1.52 4.14 -12.52
C LEU A 13 -2.10 5.51 -12.17
N GLN A 14 -1.26 6.49 -11.86
CA GLN A 14 -1.70 7.84 -11.55
C GLN A 14 -2.34 8.52 -12.76
N THR A 15 -1.87 8.22 -13.96
CA THR A 15 -2.49 8.74 -15.18
C THR A 15 -3.92 8.22 -15.33
N PHE A 16 -4.15 6.92 -15.13
CA PHE A 16 -5.48 6.33 -15.19
C PHE A 16 -6.42 6.92 -14.14
N VAL A 17 -5.94 7.07 -12.91
CA VAL A 17 -6.73 7.68 -11.83
C VAL A 17 -7.08 9.13 -12.18
N GLY A 18 -6.11 9.89 -12.72
CA GLY A 18 -6.33 11.28 -13.13
C GLY A 18 -7.36 11.45 -14.23
N LEU A 19 -7.61 10.40 -15.02
CA LEU A 19 -8.66 10.39 -16.05
C LEU A 19 -10.04 10.04 -15.50
N GLY A 20 -10.19 9.88 -14.19
CA GLY A 20 -11.46 9.60 -13.55
C GLY A 20 -11.74 8.12 -13.35
N ASN A 21 -10.75 7.27 -13.49
CA ASN A 21 -10.89 5.82 -13.32
C ASN A 21 -10.60 5.41 -11.88
N THR A 22 -11.24 4.32 -11.44
CA THR A 22 -10.87 3.60 -10.25
C THR A 22 -9.92 2.48 -10.63
N VAL A 23 -8.78 2.41 -9.95
CA VAL A 23 -7.76 1.39 -10.22
C VAL A 23 -7.59 0.53 -8.97
N VAL A 24 -7.73 -0.78 -9.13
CA VAL A 24 -7.49 -1.76 -8.07
C VAL A 24 -6.24 -2.55 -8.42
N VAL A 25 -5.29 -2.58 -7.49
CA VAL A 25 -4.01 -3.26 -7.68
C VAL A 25 -3.82 -4.30 -6.60
N ILE A 26 -3.46 -5.51 -6.99
CA ILE A 26 -3.04 -6.57 -6.06
C ILE A 26 -1.52 -6.55 -6.03
N GLU A 27 -0.94 -6.22 -4.89
CA GLU A 27 0.49 -5.93 -4.82
C GLU A 27 1.06 -6.28 -3.44
N HIS A 28 2.33 -6.68 -3.44
CA HIS A 28 3.11 -6.94 -2.24
C HIS A 28 4.21 -5.91 -2.01
N ASN A 29 4.54 -5.12 -3.02
CA ASN A 29 5.60 -4.12 -2.94
C ASN A 29 5.12 -2.90 -2.15
N LEU A 30 5.79 -2.61 -1.03
CA LEU A 30 5.42 -1.52 -0.15
C LEU A 30 5.59 -0.14 -0.80
N ASP A 31 6.50 0.01 -1.74
CA ASP A 31 6.67 1.27 -2.47
C ASP A 31 5.46 1.58 -3.36
N VAL A 32 4.79 0.55 -3.84
CA VAL A 32 3.53 0.70 -4.56
C VAL A 32 2.37 0.93 -3.58
N ILE A 33 2.28 0.10 -2.55
CA ILE A 33 1.21 0.14 -1.55
C ILE A 33 1.12 1.50 -0.87
N LYS A 34 2.25 2.11 -0.50
CA LYS A 34 2.27 3.40 0.19
C LYS A 34 1.68 4.55 -0.64
N THR A 35 1.57 4.38 -1.96
CA THR A 35 1.00 5.40 -2.86
C THR A 35 -0.50 5.29 -3.02
N ALA A 36 -1.11 4.23 -2.49
CA ALA A 36 -2.54 4.00 -2.62
C ALA A 36 -3.35 5.02 -1.82
N ASP A 37 -4.52 5.36 -2.32
CA ASP A 37 -5.48 6.17 -1.57
C ASP A 37 -6.20 5.33 -0.52
N TRP A 38 -6.38 4.05 -0.81
CA TRP A 38 -7.06 3.11 0.07
C TRP A 38 -6.42 1.73 -0.03
N ILE A 39 -6.16 1.13 1.12
CA ILE A 39 -5.58 -0.20 1.22
C ILE A 39 -6.58 -1.13 1.87
N VAL A 40 -6.74 -2.33 1.31
CA VAL A 40 -7.47 -3.43 1.93
C VAL A 40 -6.45 -4.52 2.24
N ASP A 41 -6.17 -4.73 3.51
CA ASP A 41 -5.23 -5.75 3.96
C ASP A 41 -6.00 -7.01 4.34
N MET A 42 -5.71 -8.07 3.64
CA MET A 42 -6.38 -9.36 3.80
C MET A 42 -5.39 -10.38 4.35
N GLY A 43 -5.86 -11.21 5.24
CA GLY A 43 -4.99 -12.23 5.77
C GLY A 43 -5.54 -12.85 7.04
N PRO A 44 -4.64 -13.32 7.94
CA PRO A 44 -3.18 -13.23 7.87
C PRO A 44 -2.55 -14.14 6.82
N GLU A 45 -3.28 -15.16 6.36
CA GLU A 45 -2.80 -16.11 5.38
C GLU A 45 -3.70 -16.11 4.15
N GLY A 46 -3.13 -16.34 2.96
CA GLY A 46 -3.90 -16.57 1.77
C GLY A 46 -4.66 -17.91 1.84
N GLY A 47 -5.60 -18.12 0.94
CA GLY A 47 -6.35 -19.37 0.81
C GLY A 47 -7.57 -19.44 1.72
N ILE A 48 -7.93 -20.68 2.15
CA ILE A 48 -9.19 -20.97 2.83
C ILE A 48 -9.30 -20.28 4.19
N LYS A 49 -8.18 -20.17 4.90
CA LYS A 49 -8.13 -19.50 6.21
C LYS A 49 -7.81 -18.02 6.11
N GLY A 50 -7.40 -17.56 4.94
CA GLY A 50 -7.20 -16.16 4.64
C GLY A 50 -8.45 -15.57 4.02
N GLY A 51 -8.35 -14.33 3.58
CA GLY A 51 -9.46 -13.68 2.90
C GLY A 51 -10.35 -12.86 3.79
N GLU A 52 -10.06 -12.80 5.08
CA GLU A 52 -10.70 -11.82 5.96
C GLU A 52 -9.99 -10.48 5.87
N ILE A 53 -10.75 -9.41 5.91
CA ILE A 53 -10.17 -8.08 5.97
C ILE A 53 -9.67 -7.83 7.39
N ILE A 54 -8.34 -7.70 7.52
CA ILE A 54 -7.69 -7.42 8.80
C ILE A 54 -7.76 -5.93 9.11
N ALA A 55 -7.52 -5.10 8.09
CA ALA A 55 -7.53 -3.65 8.21
C ALA A 55 -7.81 -3.05 6.84
N GLU A 56 -8.42 -1.87 6.83
CA GLU A 56 -8.62 -1.10 5.60
C GLU A 56 -8.58 0.38 5.90
N GLY A 57 -8.13 1.16 4.94
CA GLY A 57 -8.02 2.60 5.06
C GLY A 57 -6.90 3.16 4.22
N ASN A 58 -6.61 4.46 4.40
CA ASN A 58 -5.44 5.05 3.78
C ASN A 58 -4.15 4.51 4.41
N PRO A 59 -2.96 4.75 3.78
CA PRO A 59 -1.70 4.22 4.31
C PRO A 59 -1.42 4.61 5.76
N GLU A 60 -1.74 5.83 6.16
CA GLU A 60 -1.53 6.30 7.53
C GLU A 60 -2.38 5.51 8.53
N LYS A 61 -3.64 5.28 8.21
CA LYS A 61 -4.54 4.48 9.04
C LYS A 61 -4.07 3.03 9.15
N ILE A 62 -3.65 2.43 8.04
CA ILE A 62 -3.12 1.06 8.04
C ILE A 62 -1.85 0.97 8.90
N SER A 63 -0.99 1.98 8.86
CA SER A 63 0.24 2.02 9.66
C SER A 63 -0.01 2.00 11.16
N LEU A 64 -1.20 2.42 11.60
CA LEU A 64 -1.59 2.41 13.00
C LEU A 64 -2.19 1.08 13.46
N SER A 65 -2.47 0.16 12.53
CA SER A 65 -3.04 -1.14 12.87
C SER A 65 -2.00 -2.02 13.59
N LYS A 66 -2.39 -2.57 14.72
CA LYS A 66 -1.53 -3.47 15.51
C LYS A 66 -1.49 -4.89 14.94
N THR A 67 -2.48 -5.26 14.15
CA THR A 67 -2.64 -6.62 13.62
C THR A 67 -2.21 -6.76 12.17
N SER A 68 -2.00 -5.66 11.47
CA SER A 68 -1.59 -5.68 10.07
C SER A 68 -0.07 -5.75 9.94
N TYR A 69 0.44 -6.80 9.30
CA TYR A 69 1.86 -6.89 8.95
C TYR A 69 2.25 -5.79 7.98
N THR A 70 1.41 -5.52 6.99
CA THR A 70 1.61 -4.40 6.06
C THR A 70 1.67 -3.08 6.80
N GLY A 71 0.80 -2.87 7.79
CA GLY A 71 0.80 -1.67 8.61
C GLY A 71 2.10 -1.48 9.38
N ASN A 72 2.65 -2.54 9.95
CA ASN A 72 3.92 -2.48 10.68
C ASN A 72 5.07 -2.02 9.77
N PHE A 73 5.14 -2.54 8.56
CA PHE A 73 6.15 -2.13 7.58
C PHE A 73 5.93 -0.70 7.08
N LEU A 74 4.68 -0.31 6.83
CA LEU A 74 4.33 1.04 6.42
C LEU A 74 4.70 2.07 7.48
N LYS A 75 4.51 1.75 8.75
CA LYS A 75 4.88 2.63 9.87
C LYS A 75 6.35 3.01 9.80
N GLU A 76 7.23 2.04 9.59
CA GLU A 76 8.66 2.30 9.46
C GLU A 76 8.99 3.12 8.21
N LEU A 77 8.35 2.81 7.10
CA LEU A 77 8.56 3.48 5.84
C LEU A 77 8.12 4.95 5.91
N LEU A 78 6.97 5.23 6.47
CA LEU A 78 6.44 6.58 6.65
C LEU A 78 7.31 7.40 7.61
N LYS A 79 7.82 6.78 8.67
CA LYS A 79 8.76 7.40 9.60
C LYS A 79 10.03 7.89 8.89
N LYS A 80 10.59 7.07 8.00
CA LYS A 80 11.78 7.43 7.23
C LYS A 80 11.52 8.62 6.32
N ASN A 81 10.36 8.70 5.72
CA ASN A 81 9.97 9.83 4.87
C ASN A 81 9.83 11.12 5.67
N TYR A 82 9.24 11.06 6.85
CA TYR A 82 9.14 12.22 7.73
C TYR A 82 10.52 12.73 8.15
N LYS A 83 11.43 11.84 8.47
CA LYS A 83 12.81 12.22 8.85
C LYS A 83 13.57 12.88 7.69
N LYS A 84 13.28 12.54 6.45
CA LYS A 84 13.89 13.16 5.28
C LYS A 84 13.37 14.58 5.03
N ILE A 85 12.15 14.86 5.40
CA ILE A 85 11.51 16.16 5.22
C ILE A 85 11.88 17.13 6.36
N ALA A 86 12.07 16.60 7.52
CA ALA A 86 12.50 17.36 8.69
C ALA A 86 14.01 17.55 8.70
#